data_4cc14370a4888ae657244c3a8874ba05
#
_entry.id   4cc14370a4888ae657244c3a8874ba05
#
_cell.length_a   1.000
_cell.length_b   1.000
_cell.length_c   1.000
_cell.angle_alpha   90.00
_cell.angle_beta   90.00
_cell.angle_gamma   90.00
#
_symmetry.space_group_name_H-M   'P 1'
#
loop_
_entity.id
_entity.type
_entity.pdbx_description
1 polymer ?
#
loop_
_entity_poly.entity_id
_entity_poly.type
_entity_poly.pdbx_seq_one_letter_code
_entity_poly.pdbx_strand_id
1 'polypeptide(L)'
;MRAGLLTEIIHILKLQRTTSETGAIREGYIETHKIKAYRKKISASVGDGVNASEEFISNTLVFQVRKYSFLNESIRIKYRNNIYKVLLLDPQSDNSYLMTCSKVNE
;
A
#
# COMPACT_ATOMS: atom_id res chain seq x y z
N MET A 1 6.66 17.29 -4.27
CA MET A 1 5.48 16.98 -3.43
C MET A 1 5.46 17.88 -2.23
N ARG A 2 4.34 18.47 -1.92
CA ARG A 2 4.18 19.35 -0.77
C ARG A 2 3.91 18.54 0.48
N ALA A 3 4.66 18.78 1.54
CA ALA A 3 4.47 18.06 2.81
C ALA A 3 3.07 18.23 3.41
N GLY A 4 2.41 19.37 3.16
CA GLY A 4 1.07 19.64 3.65
C GLY A 4 -0.03 18.77 3.03
N LEU A 5 0.26 18.08 1.92
CA LEU A 5 -0.66 17.12 1.32
C LEU A 5 -0.63 15.76 2.00
N LEU A 6 0.40 15.48 2.79
CA LEU A 6 0.57 14.20 3.47
C LEU A 6 -0.26 14.16 4.75
N THR A 7 -1.57 13.97 4.58
CA THR A 7 -2.55 14.04 5.68
C THR A 7 -2.97 12.66 6.19
N GLU A 8 -2.72 11.60 5.43
CA GLU A 8 -3.07 10.25 5.85
C GLU A 8 -1.88 9.56 6.48
N ILE A 9 -2.16 8.63 7.38
CA ILE A 9 -1.13 7.82 8.03
C ILE A 9 -1.31 6.39 7.61
N ILE A 10 -0.24 5.79 7.10
CA ILE A 10 -0.21 4.38 6.74
C ILE A 10 0.89 3.68 7.52
N HIS A 11 0.66 2.41 7.82
CA HIS A 11 1.62 1.57 8.52
C HIS A 11 2.24 0.60 7.53
N ILE A 12 3.56 0.51 7.53
CA ILE A 12 4.29 -0.38 6.64
C ILE A 12 4.49 -1.71 7.34
N LEU A 13 4.07 -2.77 6.69
CA LEU A 13 4.20 -4.13 7.20
C LEU A 13 5.23 -4.88 6.36
N LYS A 14 6.19 -5.50 7.03
CA LYS A 14 7.22 -6.28 6.38
C LYS A 14 7.06 -7.75 6.72
N LEU A 15 7.26 -8.62 5.72
CA LEU A 15 7.22 -10.06 5.94
C LEU A 15 8.39 -10.50 6.82
N GLN A 16 8.08 -11.22 7.88
CA GLN A 16 9.06 -11.78 8.77
C GLN A 16 8.86 -13.28 8.87
N ARG A 17 9.96 -14.02 8.71
CA ARG A 17 9.98 -15.46 8.91
C ARG A 17 10.54 -15.75 10.29
N THR A 18 9.81 -16.55 11.06
CA THR A 18 10.27 -17.01 12.36
C THR A 18 10.30 -18.54 12.37
N THR A 19 11.35 -19.09 12.96
CA THR A 19 11.46 -20.53 13.15
C THR A 19 11.08 -20.86 14.58
N SER A 20 10.06 -21.71 14.78
CA SER A 20 9.69 -22.16 16.11
C SER A 20 10.72 -23.17 16.65
N GLU A 21 10.64 -23.45 17.96
CA GLU A 21 11.51 -24.43 18.62
C GLU A 21 11.38 -25.84 18.02
N THR A 22 10.23 -26.12 17.41
CA THR A 22 9.97 -27.41 16.74
C THR A 22 10.46 -27.44 15.28
N GLY A 23 11.10 -26.36 14.81
CA GLY A 23 11.59 -26.25 13.44
C GLY A 23 10.53 -25.82 12.43
N ALA A 24 9.31 -25.53 12.86
CA ALA A 24 8.28 -25.03 11.96
C ALA A 24 8.56 -23.58 11.57
N ILE A 25 8.52 -23.29 10.27
CA ILE A 25 8.70 -21.94 9.75
C ILE A 25 7.35 -21.25 9.74
N ARG A 26 7.26 -20.11 10.41
CA ARG A 26 6.08 -19.25 10.36
C ARG A 26 6.42 -17.96 9.65
N GLU A 27 5.55 -17.57 8.74
CA GLU A 27 5.64 -16.30 8.05
C GLU A 27 4.52 -15.38 8.53
N GLY A 28 4.86 -14.13 8.79
CA GLY A 28 3.88 -13.13 9.20
C GLY A 28 4.36 -11.74 8.88
N TYR A 29 3.43 -10.81 8.81
CA TYR A 29 3.75 -9.41 8.57
C TYR A 29 3.81 -8.67 9.90
N ILE A 30 4.86 -7.88 10.08
CA ILE A 30 5.04 -7.04 11.26
C ILE A 30 5.09 -5.58 10.84
N GLU A 31 4.58 -4.71 11.69
CA GLU A 31 4.67 -3.26 11.47
C GLU A 31 6.10 -2.81 11.74
N THR A 32 6.72 -2.23 10.71
CA THR A 32 8.10 -1.74 10.81
C THR A 32 8.20 -0.23 10.80
N HIS A 33 7.27 0.44 10.10
CA HIS A 33 7.31 1.88 9.92
C HIS A 33 5.90 2.45 9.92
N LYS A 34 5.81 3.71 10.28
CA LYS A 34 4.59 4.51 10.19
C LYS A 34 4.94 5.77 9.42
N ILE A 35 4.30 5.98 8.29
CA ILE A 35 4.61 7.12 7.43
C ILE A 35 3.36 7.91 7.07
N LYS A 36 3.58 9.14 6.67
CA LYS A 36 2.51 10.00 6.14
C LYS A 36 2.37 9.79 4.65
N ALA A 37 1.14 9.84 4.17
CA ALA A 37 0.81 9.63 2.77
C ALA A 37 -0.29 10.58 2.32
N TYR A 38 -0.35 10.79 1.01
CA TYR A 38 -1.46 11.49 0.36
C TYR A 38 -2.28 10.47 -0.41
N ARG A 39 -3.55 10.35 -0.05
CA ARG A 39 -4.47 9.47 -0.76
C ARG A 39 -4.97 10.16 -2.02
N LYS A 40 -4.60 9.64 -3.17
CA LYS A 40 -5.08 10.15 -4.45
C LYS A 40 -6.41 9.52 -4.80
N LYS A 41 -7.31 10.32 -5.34
CA LYS A 41 -8.54 9.79 -5.90
C LYS A 41 -8.23 9.07 -7.20
N ILE A 42 -8.77 7.87 -7.34
CA ILE A 42 -8.72 7.16 -8.60
C ILE A 42 -9.81 7.75 -9.48
N SER A 43 -9.40 8.43 -10.55
CA SER A 43 -10.36 8.86 -11.55
C SER A 43 -10.67 7.67 -12.46
N ALA A 44 -11.86 7.12 -12.31
CA ALA A 44 -12.36 6.15 -13.24
C ALA A 44 -12.75 6.88 -14.52
N SER A 45 -12.01 6.67 -15.60
CA SER A 45 -12.54 7.01 -16.91
C SER A 45 -13.71 6.09 -17.15
N VAL A 46 -14.90 6.65 -17.27
CA VAL A 46 -16.11 5.90 -17.45
C VAL A 46 -16.10 5.31 -18.85
N GLY A 47 -15.73 4.04 -18.94
CA GLY A 47 -15.83 3.26 -20.14
C GLY A 47 -16.80 2.12 -19.96
N ASP A 48 -16.90 1.29 -20.96
CA ASP A 48 -17.70 0.06 -20.89
C ASP A 48 -17.13 -0.85 -19.81
N GLY A 49 -17.98 -1.46 -19.02
CA GLY A 49 -17.57 -2.32 -17.92
C GLY A 49 -17.64 -1.64 -16.57
N VAL A 50 -18.63 -0.79 -16.38
CA VAL A 50 -18.86 -0.02 -15.17
C VAL A 50 -18.81 -0.85 -13.89
N ASN A 51 -19.37 -2.05 -13.90
CA ASN A 51 -19.40 -2.90 -12.71
C ASN A 51 -18.01 -3.38 -12.29
N ALA A 52 -17.18 -3.76 -13.26
CA ALA A 52 -15.81 -4.16 -12.98
C ALA A 52 -14.98 -2.97 -12.48
N SER A 53 -15.22 -1.79 -13.02
CA SER A 53 -14.54 -0.57 -12.59
C SER A 53 -14.89 -0.19 -11.16
N GLU A 54 -16.15 -0.32 -10.77
CA GLU A 54 -16.60 -0.05 -9.41
C GLU A 54 -15.94 -0.99 -8.41
N GLU A 55 -15.89 -2.28 -8.72
CA GLU A 55 -15.26 -3.26 -7.85
C GLU A 55 -13.75 -3.01 -7.71
N PHE A 56 -13.09 -2.69 -8.81
CA PHE A 56 -11.67 -2.31 -8.78
C PHE A 56 -11.44 -1.07 -7.91
N ILE A 57 -12.24 -0.03 -8.08
CA ILE A 57 -12.11 1.23 -7.34
C ILE A 57 -12.35 1.01 -5.84
N SER A 58 -13.33 0.18 -5.47
CA SER A 58 -13.65 -0.03 -4.06
C SER A 58 -12.53 -0.76 -3.30
N ASN A 59 -11.73 -1.57 -3.98
CA ASN A 59 -10.68 -2.38 -3.37
C ASN A 59 -9.27 -1.85 -3.62
N THR A 60 -9.14 -0.76 -4.35
CA THR A 60 -7.84 -0.22 -4.74
C THR A 60 -7.66 1.18 -4.19
N LEU A 61 -6.50 1.44 -3.62
CA LEU A 61 -6.11 2.76 -3.14
C LEU A 61 -4.79 3.16 -3.79
N VAL A 62 -4.65 4.45 -4.08
CA VAL A 62 -3.39 5.01 -4.57
C VAL A 62 -2.91 6.03 -3.55
N PHE A 63 -1.70 5.82 -3.05
CA PHE A 63 -1.05 6.74 -2.14
C PHE A 63 0.16 7.36 -2.80
N GLN A 64 0.34 8.66 -2.59
CA GLN A 64 1.59 9.33 -2.90
C GLN A 64 2.39 9.45 -1.60
N VAL A 65 3.60 8.92 -1.59
CA VAL A 65 4.46 8.89 -0.42
C VAL A 65 5.85 9.38 -0.79
N ARG A 66 6.61 9.83 0.21
CA ARG A 66 8.01 10.17 -0.02
C ARG A 66 8.80 8.90 -0.37
N LYS A 67 9.91 9.10 -1.06
CA LYS A 67 10.76 8.00 -1.52
C LYS A 67 11.62 7.49 -0.37
N TYR A 68 11.16 6.44 0.29
CA TYR A 68 11.90 5.78 1.38
C TYR A 68 12.55 4.50 0.85
N SER A 69 13.74 4.19 1.38
CA SER A 69 14.50 3.02 0.96
C SER A 69 13.83 1.69 1.32
N PHE A 70 13.00 1.68 2.36
CA PHE A 70 12.30 0.46 2.79
C PHE A 70 11.05 0.14 1.97
N LEU A 71 10.64 1.04 1.06
CA LEU A 71 9.47 0.81 0.22
C LEU A 71 9.82 -0.11 -0.95
N ASN A 72 9.06 -1.18 -1.11
CA ASN A 72 9.18 -2.10 -2.25
C ASN A 72 7.83 -2.77 -2.49
N GLU A 73 7.76 -3.65 -3.49
CA GLU A 73 6.49 -4.30 -3.85
C GLU A 73 6.16 -5.52 -2.98
N SER A 74 7.08 -5.93 -2.11
CA SER A 74 6.84 -7.07 -1.21
C SER A 74 6.22 -6.68 0.13
N ILE A 75 6.17 -5.40 0.45
CA ILE A 75 5.57 -4.92 1.69
C ILE A 75 4.05 -4.93 1.62
N ARG A 76 3.41 -4.87 2.78
CA ARG A 76 1.97 -4.62 2.88
C ARG A 76 1.73 -3.31 3.62
N ILE A 77 0.55 -2.75 3.43
CA ILE A 77 0.14 -1.48 4.02
C ILE A 77 -1.07 -1.72 4.90
N LYS A 78 -1.03 -1.21 6.12
CA LYS A 78 -2.22 -1.17 6.98
C LYS A 78 -2.76 0.25 7.00
N TYR A 79 -4.00 0.40 6.59
CA TYR A 79 -4.67 1.69 6.52
C TYR A 79 -6.10 1.52 7.01
N ARG A 80 -6.48 2.29 8.04
CA ARG A 80 -7.82 2.26 8.64
C ARG A 80 -8.33 0.85 8.93
N ASN A 81 -7.48 0.05 9.61
CA ASN A 81 -7.77 -1.34 10.00
C ASN A 81 -7.93 -2.33 8.85
N ASN A 82 -7.55 -1.94 7.64
CA ASN A 82 -7.54 -2.83 6.48
C ASN A 82 -6.11 -3.06 6.02
N ILE A 83 -5.86 -4.25 5.50
CA ILE A 83 -4.55 -4.62 4.96
C ILE A 83 -4.60 -4.56 3.44
N TYR A 84 -3.59 -3.94 2.85
CA TYR A 84 -3.44 -3.79 1.40
C TYR A 84 -2.09 -4.34 0.97
N LYS A 85 -2.07 -4.97 -0.20
CA LYS A 85 -0.81 -5.36 -0.85
C LYS A 85 -0.42 -4.30 -1.88
N VAL A 86 0.86 -4.11 -2.09
CA VAL A 86 1.37 -3.17 -3.07
C VAL A 86 1.39 -3.85 -4.43
N LEU A 87 0.65 -3.29 -5.40
CA LEU A 87 0.62 -3.80 -6.76
C LEU A 87 1.67 -3.14 -7.63
N LEU A 88 1.88 -1.84 -7.45
CA LEU A 88 2.81 -1.07 -8.26
C LEU A 88 3.40 0.04 -7.41
N LEU A 89 4.69 0.24 -7.55
CA LEU A 89 5.42 1.32 -6.91
C LEU A 89 6.10 2.14 -8.02
N ASP A 90 5.47 3.26 -8.38
CA ASP A 90 5.89 4.07 -9.52
C ASP A 90 6.66 5.32 -9.06
N PRO A 91 7.96 5.42 -9.35
CA PRO A 91 8.73 6.59 -8.94
C PRO A 91 8.32 7.82 -9.75
N GLN A 92 8.19 8.94 -9.05
CA GLN A 92 7.83 10.22 -9.63
C GLN A 92 9.05 11.16 -9.69
N SER A 93 8.98 12.17 -10.54
CA SER A 93 10.07 13.12 -10.72
C SER A 93 10.34 14.01 -9.51
N ASP A 94 9.38 14.15 -8.61
CA ASP A 94 9.49 14.99 -7.42
C ASP A 94 10.00 14.24 -6.18
N ASN A 95 10.72 13.14 -6.38
CA ASN A 95 11.29 12.31 -5.32
C ASN A 95 10.22 11.66 -4.43
N SER A 96 9.14 11.22 -5.06
CA SER A 96 8.06 10.49 -4.39
C SER A 96 7.72 9.22 -5.16
N TYR A 97 6.89 8.36 -4.53
CA TYR A 97 6.32 7.20 -5.18
C TYR A 97 4.81 7.32 -5.25
N LEU A 98 4.23 6.90 -6.37
CA LEU A 98 2.82 6.57 -6.45
C LEU A 98 2.67 5.06 -6.19
N MET A 99 2.05 4.73 -5.09
CA MET A 99 1.90 3.36 -4.64
C MET A 99 0.45 2.93 -4.82
N THR A 100 0.25 1.98 -5.74
CA THR A 100 -1.07 1.41 -5.99
C THR A 100 -1.23 0.17 -5.14
N CYS A 101 -2.26 0.14 -4.31
CA CYS A 101 -2.49 -0.92 -3.34
C CYS A 101 -3.86 -1.54 -3.54
N SER A 102 -3.96 -2.85 -3.33
CA SER A 102 -5.20 -3.58 -3.40
C SER A 102 -5.50 -4.24 -2.05
N LYS A 103 -6.76 -4.15 -1.62
CA LYS A 103 -7.19 -4.74 -0.36
C LYS A 103 -7.01 -6.24 -0.37
N VAL A 104 -6.42 -6.75 0.71
CA VAL A 104 -6.22 -8.19 0.89
C VAL A 104 -7.43 -8.74 1.62
N ASN A 105 -8.11 -9.68 0.98
CA ASN A 105 -9.21 -10.43 1.60
C ASN A 105 -8.64 -11.72 2.18
N GLU A 106 -8.51 -11.72 3.48
CA GLU A 106 -8.10 -12.93 4.22
C GLU A 106 -9.24 -13.41 5.09
#